data_ca66832983107569572d4c6a904fc884
#
_entry.id   ca66832983107569572d4c6a904fc884
#
_cell.length_a   1.000
_cell.length_b   1.000
_cell.length_c   1.000
_cell.angle_alpha   90.00
_cell.angle_beta   90.00
_cell.angle_gamma   90.00
#
_symmetry.space_group_name_H-M   'P 1'
#
loop_
_entity.id
_entity.type
_entity.pdbx_description
1 polymer ?
#
loop_
_entity_poly.entity_id
_entity_poly.type
_entity_poly.pdbx_seq_one_letter_code
_entity_poly.pdbx_strand_id
1 'polypeptide(L)'
;MLTWGDVRRWDPAAIGRVADALNDGCTRMIAASDDVGAMARFTGWTGEAATSASIRGESLTSTLERLVAEASAVRRGAHEVQIALDRIVAFVRETDELAHRNGLTIGPGGEISVGVARPDQSRVMAELADRIEQGLRRAADVDADFAAILGRALRGEITEQGGGTLAQAADAGAAQSGLSIIGPPENGSPGDNKAWWASLSDTAKVALLQGNPGLVGNLDGIPAADRDAANRAVLAREIARLQGDPKLKGLEAIERRLAQSEPQAFLLGLDTSGDGKAIVSAGNPDTAANVATYVPGTGSELAKIGGDLNRSDKMWAAATTSGSPSTAVITWLGYDAPNEITDAASAKYADGGKAALAGFQDGLRETHQGPPSHNTVLGHSYGTTVVGHAAVDGGLAADELVFVASPGVGAHDVSELHLDGVNQDEIGEHVHATVAEHDMINLANVEIAGYDPILGQDPTDTDFGGQVFTSAPGTDGWGGYSTEAHSEYWEDNNPSLRNIGLIIAGKPAS
;
A
#
# COMPACT_ATOMS: atom_id res chain seq x y z
N MET A 1 -24.83 7.99 -22.17
CA MET A 1 -23.43 8.14 -21.69
C MET A 1 -23.48 9.24 -20.65
N LEU A 2 -22.95 9.00 -19.45
CA LEU A 2 -22.87 9.99 -18.37
C LEU A 2 -22.01 11.18 -18.78
N THR A 3 -22.43 12.37 -18.41
CA THR A 3 -21.70 13.62 -18.66
C THR A 3 -21.17 14.21 -17.35
N TRP A 4 -20.17 15.10 -17.42
CA TRP A 4 -19.64 15.81 -16.25
C TRP A 4 -20.73 16.58 -15.50
N GLY A 5 -21.68 17.19 -16.25
CA GLY A 5 -22.83 17.87 -15.70
C GLY A 5 -23.81 16.94 -14.99
N ASP A 6 -23.91 15.67 -15.40
CA ASP A 6 -24.78 14.69 -14.72
C ASP A 6 -24.18 14.33 -13.37
N VAL A 7 -22.87 14.03 -13.33
CA VAL A 7 -22.17 13.66 -12.10
C VAL A 7 -22.16 14.82 -11.08
N ARG A 8 -22.00 16.05 -11.52
CA ARG A 8 -22.14 17.24 -10.65
C ARG A 8 -23.47 17.33 -9.91
N ARG A 9 -24.55 16.77 -10.47
CA ARG A 9 -25.90 16.82 -9.89
C ARG A 9 -26.24 15.62 -9.03
N TRP A 10 -25.34 14.67 -8.90
CA TRP A 10 -25.59 13.51 -8.07
C TRP A 10 -25.78 13.90 -6.59
N ASP A 11 -26.75 13.26 -5.94
CA ASP A 11 -27.04 13.42 -4.52
C ASP A 11 -26.78 12.08 -3.80
N PRO A 12 -25.58 11.87 -3.25
CA PRO A 12 -25.27 10.64 -2.51
C PRO A 12 -26.23 10.37 -1.36
N ALA A 13 -26.73 11.42 -0.70
CA ALA A 13 -27.67 11.29 0.40
C ALA A 13 -29.04 10.72 -0.06
N ALA A 14 -29.40 10.89 -1.33
CA ALA A 14 -30.63 10.28 -1.86
C ALA A 14 -30.53 8.74 -1.87
N ILE A 15 -29.37 8.20 -2.22
CA ILE A 15 -29.10 6.75 -2.19
C ILE A 15 -29.06 6.24 -0.75
N GLY A 16 -28.45 7.00 0.18
CA GLY A 16 -28.44 6.67 1.62
C GLY A 16 -29.85 6.51 2.18
N ARG A 17 -30.79 7.41 1.83
CA ARG A 17 -32.21 7.29 2.24
C ARG A 17 -32.86 6.02 1.71
N VAL A 18 -32.48 5.53 0.54
CA VAL A 18 -32.97 4.23 0.02
C VAL A 18 -32.41 3.08 0.87
N ALA A 19 -31.13 3.10 1.20
CA ALA A 19 -30.53 2.10 2.07
C ALA A 19 -31.20 2.05 3.45
N ASP A 20 -31.46 3.21 4.05
CA ASP A 20 -32.14 3.32 5.34
C ASP A 20 -33.58 2.75 5.28
N ALA A 21 -34.33 3.10 4.24
CA ALA A 21 -35.72 2.59 4.06
C ALA A 21 -35.75 1.06 3.88
N LEU A 22 -34.76 0.50 3.16
CA LEU A 22 -34.60 -0.96 3.02
C LEU A 22 -34.22 -1.62 4.35
N ASN A 23 -33.37 -0.98 5.13
CA ASN A 23 -32.98 -1.47 6.46
C ASN A 23 -34.17 -1.56 7.38
N ASP A 24 -35.01 -0.53 7.43
CA ASP A 24 -36.25 -0.50 8.21
C ASP A 24 -37.25 -1.57 7.73
N GLY A 25 -37.29 -1.80 6.41
CA GLY A 25 -38.11 -2.86 5.82
C GLY A 25 -37.64 -4.25 6.24
N CYS A 26 -36.33 -4.54 6.14
CA CYS A 26 -35.77 -5.81 6.58
C CYS A 26 -35.99 -6.06 8.07
N THR A 27 -35.76 -5.06 8.91
CA THR A 27 -35.98 -5.16 10.38
C THR A 27 -37.42 -5.52 10.71
N ARG A 28 -38.40 -4.88 10.04
CA ARG A 28 -39.83 -5.21 10.23
C ARG A 28 -40.16 -6.61 9.75
N MET A 29 -39.60 -7.07 8.63
CA MET A 29 -39.85 -8.43 8.13
C MET A 29 -39.27 -9.49 9.09
N ILE A 30 -38.08 -9.26 9.64
CA ILE A 30 -37.46 -10.15 10.62
C ILE A 30 -38.31 -10.26 11.88
N ALA A 31 -38.76 -9.14 12.43
CA ALA A 31 -39.67 -9.12 13.60
C ALA A 31 -41.00 -9.83 13.33
N ALA A 32 -41.61 -9.60 12.17
CA ALA A 32 -42.88 -10.27 11.79
C ALA A 32 -42.69 -11.79 11.63
N SER A 33 -41.56 -12.27 11.21
CA SER A 33 -41.27 -13.69 11.07
C SER A 33 -41.17 -14.42 12.41
N ASP A 34 -40.63 -13.77 13.42
CA ASP A 34 -40.59 -14.32 14.77
C ASP A 34 -42.00 -14.57 15.29
N ASP A 35 -42.92 -13.66 15.00
CA ASP A 35 -44.36 -13.80 15.32
C ASP A 35 -45.02 -14.95 14.54
N VAL A 36 -44.74 -15.07 13.23
CA VAL A 36 -45.29 -16.16 12.38
C VAL A 36 -44.70 -17.50 12.80
N GLY A 37 -43.42 -17.58 13.13
CA GLY A 37 -42.75 -18.80 13.63
C GLY A 37 -43.30 -19.25 14.99
N ALA A 38 -43.71 -18.30 15.84
CA ALA A 38 -44.40 -18.60 17.10
C ALA A 38 -45.84 -19.13 16.86
N MET A 39 -46.55 -18.58 15.88
CA MET A 39 -47.87 -19.03 15.50
C MET A 39 -47.89 -20.37 14.75
N ALA A 40 -46.88 -20.70 13.96
CA ALA A 40 -46.78 -21.94 13.17
C ALA A 40 -46.47 -23.19 14.00
N ARG A 41 -46.10 -23.03 15.27
CA ARG A 41 -45.93 -24.15 16.21
C ARG A 41 -47.23 -24.58 16.83
N PHE A 42 -48.14 -25.14 16.03
CA PHE A 42 -49.43 -25.70 16.52
C PHE A 42 -49.19 -26.97 17.34
N THR A 43 -48.83 -26.84 18.63
CA THR A 43 -48.73 -27.99 19.53
C THR A 43 -50.14 -28.49 19.89
N GLY A 44 -50.43 -29.74 19.49
CA GLY A 44 -51.67 -30.42 19.83
C GLY A 44 -52.79 -30.34 18.76
N TRP A 45 -52.55 -29.76 17.56
CA TRP A 45 -53.45 -29.79 16.43
C TRP A 45 -52.98 -30.79 15.38
N THR A 46 -53.87 -31.73 14.98
CA THR A 46 -53.58 -32.81 14.00
C THR A 46 -54.68 -32.92 12.97
N GLY A 47 -54.39 -33.48 11.77
CA GLY A 47 -55.35 -33.68 10.68
C GLY A 47 -55.00 -32.88 9.41
N GLU A 48 -55.80 -33.03 8.34
CA GLU A 48 -55.52 -32.43 7.02
C GLU A 48 -55.40 -30.91 7.05
N ALA A 49 -56.19 -30.25 7.87
CA ALA A 49 -56.13 -28.80 8.02
C ALA A 49 -54.82 -28.36 8.72
N ALA A 50 -54.33 -29.11 9.71
CA ALA A 50 -53.09 -28.85 10.39
C ALA A 50 -51.88 -29.02 9.43
N THR A 51 -51.90 -30.10 8.63
CA THR A 51 -50.90 -30.34 7.60
C THR A 51 -50.89 -29.24 6.54
N SER A 52 -52.04 -28.83 6.07
CA SER A 52 -52.14 -27.72 5.08
C SER A 52 -51.67 -26.40 5.64
N ALA A 53 -51.92 -26.10 6.92
CA ALA A 53 -51.46 -24.89 7.59
C ALA A 53 -49.92 -24.90 7.77
N SER A 54 -49.34 -26.05 8.12
CA SER A 54 -47.87 -26.22 8.22
C SER A 54 -47.19 -25.97 6.88
N ILE A 55 -47.64 -26.63 5.80
CA ILE A 55 -47.11 -26.43 4.45
C ILE A 55 -47.20 -24.97 4.00
N ARG A 56 -48.32 -24.29 4.34
CA ARG A 56 -48.48 -22.89 4.00
C ARG A 56 -47.57 -21.99 4.80
N GLY A 57 -47.32 -22.30 6.08
CA GLY A 57 -46.39 -21.60 6.96
C GLY A 57 -44.95 -21.71 6.43
N GLU A 58 -44.51 -22.92 6.08
CA GLU A 58 -43.17 -23.16 5.50
C GLU A 58 -42.99 -22.38 4.19
N SER A 59 -43.97 -22.41 3.30
CA SER A 59 -43.94 -21.64 2.03
C SER A 59 -43.87 -20.14 2.25
N LEU A 60 -44.53 -19.61 3.28
CA LEU A 60 -44.47 -18.21 3.63
C LEU A 60 -43.09 -17.84 4.18
N THR A 61 -42.55 -18.65 5.08
CA THR A 61 -41.23 -18.47 5.63
C THR A 61 -40.13 -18.41 4.54
N SER A 62 -40.11 -19.38 3.62
CA SER A 62 -39.18 -19.40 2.50
C SER A 62 -39.31 -18.19 1.58
N THR A 63 -40.54 -17.69 1.39
CA THR A 63 -40.77 -16.46 0.62
C THR A 63 -40.21 -15.23 1.33
N LEU A 64 -40.37 -15.13 2.65
CA LEU A 64 -39.82 -14.04 3.46
C LEU A 64 -38.33 -14.08 3.51
N GLU A 65 -37.72 -15.26 3.67
CA GLU A 65 -36.26 -15.45 3.66
C GLU A 65 -35.64 -14.91 2.36
N ARG A 66 -36.22 -15.27 1.21
CA ARG A 66 -35.78 -14.77 -0.09
C ARG A 66 -35.91 -13.25 -0.22
N LEU A 67 -37.06 -12.69 0.16
CA LEU A 67 -37.31 -11.25 0.10
C LEU A 67 -36.35 -10.45 1.00
N VAL A 68 -36.05 -10.98 2.19
CA VAL A 68 -35.06 -10.37 3.09
C VAL A 68 -33.63 -10.46 2.51
N ALA A 69 -33.28 -11.57 1.88
CA ALA A 69 -32.00 -11.71 1.20
C ALA A 69 -31.85 -10.69 0.04
N GLU A 70 -32.87 -10.59 -0.83
CA GLU A 70 -32.91 -9.62 -1.93
C GLU A 70 -32.82 -8.17 -1.42
N ALA A 71 -33.61 -7.82 -0.43
CA ALA A 71 -33.64 -6.48 0.17
C ALA A 71 -32.30 -6.14 0.86
N SER A 72 -31.67 -7.11 1.53
CA SER A 72 -30.40 -6.93 2.21
C SER A 72 -29.23 -6.73 1.22
N ALA A 73 -29.23 -7.44 0.08
CA ALA A 73 -28.27 -7.23 -0.99
C ALA A 73 -28.38 -5.82 -1.58
N VAL A 74 -29.62 -5.37 -1.90
CA VAL A 74 -29.85 -4.02 -2.46
C VAL A 74 -29.51 -2.94 -1.43
N ARG A 75 -29.86 -3.14 -0.15
CA ARG A 75 -29.52 -2.22 0.95
C ARG A 75 -28.01 -2.03 1.06
N ARG A 76 -27.25 -3.14 1.10
CA ARG A 76 -25.81 -3.08 1.18
C ARG A 76 -25.20 -2.42 -0.05
N GLY A 77 -25.66 -2.80 -1.25
CA GLY A 77 -25.25 -2.17 -2.50
C GLY A 77 -25.51 -0.67 -2.52
N ALA A 78 -26.70 -0.22 -2.07
CA ALA A 78 -27.05 1.20 -1.98
C ALA A 78 -26.13 1.97 -1.01
N HIS A 79 -25.78 1.39 0.14
CA HIS A 79 -24.86 2.01 1.08
C HIS A 79 -23.43 2.13 0.51
N GLU A 80 -22.95 1.09 -0.14
CA GLU A 80 -21.64 1.09 -0.79
C GLU A 80 -21.59 2.10 -1.96
N VAL A 81 -22.66 2.19 -2.75
CA VAL A 81 -22.82 3.21 -3.81
C VAL A 81 -22.82 4.62 -3.23
N GLN A 82 -23.51 4.85 -2.12
CA GLN A 82 -23.49 6.16 -1.46
C GLN A 82 -22.06 6.62 -1.17
N ILE A 83 -21.24 5.75 -0.56
CA ILE A 83 -19.84 6.03 -0.24
C ILE A 83 -19.03 6.34 -1.51
N ALA A 84 -19.24 5.57 -2.59
CA ALA A 84 -18.56 5.79 -3.86
C ALA A 84 -18.97 7.13 -4.50
N LEU A 85 -20.27 7.46 -4.47
CA LEU A 85 -20.79 8.73 -4.99
C LEU A 85 -20.25 9.93 -4.22
N ASP A 86 -20.16 9.85 -2.87
CA ASP A 86 -19.58 10.92 -2.06
C ASP A 86 -18.16 11.26 -2.52
N ARG A 87 -17.34 10.24 -2.78
CA ARG A 87 -15.95 10.41 -3.29
C ARG A 87 -15.91 10.97 -4.71
N ILE A 88 -16.78 10.46 -5.61
CA ILE A 88 -16.84 10.94 -6.99
C ILE A 88 -17.29 12.40 -7.04
N VAL A 89 -18.29 12.78 -6.26
CA VAL A 89 -18.78 14.16 -6.20
C VAL A 89 -17.71 15.09 -5.60
N ALA A 90 -16.99 14.65 -4.57
CA ALA A 90 -15.86 15.39 -4.01
C ALA A 90 -14.76 15.60 -5.07
N PHE A 91 -14.37 14.54 -5.79
CA PHE A 91 -13.37 14.61 -6.85
C PHE A 91 -13.77 15.54 -8.00
N VAL A 92 -15.04 15.52 -8.41
CA VAL A 92 -15.60 16.43 -9.43
C VAL A 92 -15.48 17.88 -8.94
N ARG A 93 -15.84 18.16 -7.70
CA ARG A 93 -15.74 19.50 -7.11
C ARG A 93 -14.28 19.99 -7.06
N GLU A 94 -13.36 19.15 -6.60
CA GLU A 94 -11.92 19.49 -6.55
C GLU A 94 -11.35 19.77 -7.94
N THR A 95 -11.78 19.01 -8.95
CA THR A 95 -11.38 19.20 -10.33
C THR A 95 -11.92 20.52 -10.88
N ASP A 96 -13.17 20.87 -10.58
CA ASP A 96 -13.76 22.17 -10.93
C ASP A 96 -13.04 23.34 -10.25
N GLU A 97 -12.68 23.19 -8.98
CA GLU A 97 -11.91 24.17 -8.24
C GLU A 97 -10.49 24.34 -8.80
N LEU A 98 -9.85 23.23 -9.23
CA LEU A 98 -8.54 23.29 -9.91
C LEU A 98 -8.64 24.08 -11.21
N ALA A 99 -9.66 23.82 -12.02
CA ALA A 99 -9.91 24.55 -13.26
C ALA A 99 -10.09 26.05 -12.95
N HIS A 100 -10.96 26.38 -12.01
CA HIS A 100 -11.27 27.78 -11.66
C HIS A 100 -10.04 28.55 -11.14
N ARG A 101 -9.24 27.95 -10.27
CA ARG A 101 -7.98 28.55 -9.74
C ARG A 101 -7.00 28.89 -10.87
N ASN A 102 -7.03 28.15 -11.97
CA ASN A 102 -6.16 28.35 -13.12
C ASN A 102 -6.81 29.18 -14.25
N GLY A 103 -7.97 29.80 -14.02
CA GLY A 103 -8.68 30.61 -15.01
C GLY A 103 -9.32 29.79 -16.12
N LEU A 104 -9.60 28.52 -15.87
CA LEU A 104 -10.25 27.56 -16.77
C LEU A 104 -11.66 27.26 -16.26
N THR A 105 -12.53 26.79 -17.15
CA THR A 105 -13.86 26.31 -16.81
C THR A 105 -14.12 24.97 -17.49
N ILE A 106 -14.83 24.07 -16.79
CA ILE A 106 -15.26 22.79 -17.33
C ILE A 106 -16.75 22.86 -17.61
N GLY A 107 -17.13 22.63 -18.85
CA GLY A 107 -18.54 22.61 -19.27
C GLY A 107 -19.26 21.32 -18.93
N PRO A 108 -20.59 21.24 -19.14
CA PRO A 108 -21.40 20.07 -18.79
C PRO A 108 -20.99 18.79 -19.49
N GLY A 109 -20.43 18.89 -20.70
CA GLY A 109 -19.93 17.73 -21.45
C GLY A 109 -18.50 17.31 -21.06
N GLY A 110 -17.83 18.08 -20.18
CA GLY A 110 -16.41 17.87 -19.84
C GLY A 110 -15.44 18.70 -20.69
N GLU A 111 -15.96 19.58 -21.56
CA GLU A 111 -15.14 20.48 -22.39
C GLU A 111 -14.44 21.54 -21.52
N ILE A 112 -13.13 21.73 -21.72
CA ILE A 112 -12.33 22.70 -20.99
C ILE A 112 -12.25 23.99 -21.81
N SER A 113 -12.64 25.12 -21.21
CA SER A 113 -12.63 26.44 -21.83
C SER A 113 -11.71 27.38 -21.06
N VAL A 114 -10.99 28.26 -21.79
CA VAL A 114 -10.13 29.29 -21.20
C VAL A 114 -10.99 30.49 -20.82
N GLY A 115 -11.12 30.76 -19.53
CA GLY A 115 -11.80 31.96 -19.04
C GLY A 115 -10.87 33.16 -18.94
N VAL A 116 -9.65 32.97 -18.40
CA VAL A 116 -8.60 33.99 -18.29
C VAL A 116 -7.28 33.39 -18.74
N ALA A 117 -6.68 33.95 -19.78
CA ALA A 117 -5.41 33.49 -20.31
C ALA A 117 -4.27 33.72 -19.28
N ARG A 118 -3.53 32.68 -18.96
CA ARG A 118 -2.36 32.69 -18.07
C ARG A 118 -1.20 31.92 -18.70
N PRO A 119 0.05 32.26 -18.39
CA PRO A 119 1.18 31.43 -18.79
C PRO A 119 1.02 30.00 -18.26
N ASP A 120 1.41 29.01 -19.05
CA ASP A 120 1.53 27.60 -18.61
C ASP A 120 0.22 26.80 -18.41
N GLN A 121 -0.91 27.24 -18.99
CA GLN A 121 -2.20 26.55 -18.87
C GLN A 121 -2.23 25.16 -19.56
N SER A 122 -1.36 24.90 -20.53
CA SER A 122 -1.37 23.65 -21.30
C SER A 122 -1.19 22.40 -20.44
N ARG A 123 -0.31 22.46 -19.42
CA ARG A 123 -0.12 21.36 -18.47
C ARG A 123 -1.35 21.12 -17.60
N VAL A 124 -1.94 22.19 -17.10
CA VAL A 124 -3.16 22.10 -16.28
C VAL A 124 -4.34 21.59 -17.11
N MET A 125 -4.45 22.00 -18.37
CA MET A 125 -5.50 21.50 -19.28
C MET A 125 -5.36 19.99 -19.52
N ALA A 126 -4.14 19.47 -19.69
CA ALA A 126 -3.91 18.03 -19.81
C ALA A 126 -4.29 17.28 -18.51
N GLU A 127 -3.88 17.79 -17.36
CA GLU A 127 -4.28 17.23 -16.05
C GLU A 127 -5.79 17.22 -15.86
N LEU A 128 -6.47 18.30 -16.22
CA LEU A 128 -7.93 18.38 -16.12
C LEU A 128 -8.62 17.40 -17.08
N ALA A 129 -8.10 17.22 -18.30
CA ALA A 129 -8.65 16.24 -19.24
C ALA A 129 -8.56 14.81 -18.69
N ASP A 130 -7.42 14.44 -18.13
CA ASP A 130 -7.21 13.14 -17.47
C ASP A 130 -8.16 12.94 -16.27
N ARG A 131 -8.31 13.96 -15.42
CA ARG A 131 -9.23 13.92 -14.28
C ARG A 131 -10.69 13.78 -14.71
N ILE A 132 -11.12 14.52 -15.74
CA ILE A 132 -12.49 14.43 -16.28
C ILE A 132 -12.77 13.01 -16.80
N GLU A 133 -11.86 12.46 -17.60
CA GLU A 133 -11.99 11.09 -18.11
C GLU A 133 -12.04 10.06 -16.98
N GLN A 134 -11.19 10.20 -15.98
CA GLN A 134 -11.16 9.32 -14.81
C GLN A 134 -12.45 9.42 -13.99
N GLY A 135 -12.93 10.63 -13.71
CA GLY A 135 -14.18 10.86 -12.97
C GLY A 135 -15.40 10.26 -13.69
N LEU A 136 -15.48 10.43 -15.01
CA LEU A 136 -16.58 9.87 -15.81
C LEU A 136 -16.53 8.34 -15.90
N ARG A 137 -15.33 7.74 -15.99
CA ARG A 137 -15.18 6.27 -15.94
C ARG A 137 -15.67 5.73 -14.61
N ARG A 138 -15.20 6.26 -13.48
CA ARG A 138 -15.63 5.84 -12.14
C ARG A 138 -17.14 5.96 -11.94
N ALA A 139 -17.71 7.06 -12.43
CA ALA A 139 -19.14 7.28 -12.36
C ALA A 139 -19.93 6.22 -13.16
N ALA A 140 -19.47 5.88 -14.36
CA ALA A 140 -20.09 4.85 -15.20
C ALA A 140 -19.97 3.46 -14.59
N ASP A 141 -18.84 3.13 -13.96
CA ASP A 141 -18.62 1.83 -13.32
C ASP A 141 -19.56 1.64 -12.12
N VAL A 142 -19.68 2.66 -11.25
CA VAL A 142 -20.59 2.60 -10.09
C VAL A 142 -22.07 2.49 -10.53
N ASP A 143 -22.46 3.22 -11.57
CA ASP A 143 -23.82 3.15 -12.12
C ASP A 143 -24.13 1.75 -12.68
N ALA A 144 -23.19 1.18 -13.45
CA ALA A 144 -23.33 -0.16 -14.02
C ALA A 144 -23.40 -1.26 -12.95
N ASP A 145 -22.57 -1.17 -11.93
CA ASP A 145 -22.53 -2.13 -10.83
C ASP A 145 -23.82 -2.12 -10.03
N PHE A 146 -24.34 -0.93 -9.69
CA PHE A 146 -25.58 -0.85 -8.95
C PHE A 146 -26.77 -1.33 -9.79
N ALA A 147 -26.80 -1.00 -11.08
CA ALA A 147 -27.80 -1.53 -11.99
C ALA A 147 -27.74 -3.07 -12.08
N ALA A 148 -26.54 -3.67 -12.02
CA ALA A 148 -26.40 -5.12 -12.00
C ALA A 148 -26.97 -5.76 -10.74
N ILE A 149 -26.76 -5.18 -9.55
CA ILE A 149 -27.34 -5.66 -8.29
C ILE A 149 -28.86 -5.60 -8.35
N LEU A 150 -29.41 -4.44 -8.76
CA LEU A 150 -30.85 -4.27 -8.91
C LEU A 150 -31.44 -5.27 -9.90
N GLY A 151 -30.74 -5.50 -11.03
CA GLY A 151 -31.13 -6.49 -12.03
C GLY A 151 -31.14 -7.91 -11.49
N ARG A 152 -30.15 -8.31 -10.71
CA ARG A 152 -30.09 -9.63 -10.06
C ARG A 152 -31.23 -9.81 -9.04
N ALA A 153 -31.49 -8.80 -8.22
CA ALA A 153 -32.59 -8.84 -7.28
C ALA A 153 -33.94 -8.98 -8.01
N LEU A 154 -34.19 -8.19 -9.07
CA LEU A 154 -35.42 -8.26 -9.87
C LEU A 154 -35.62 -9.62 -10.57
N ARG A 155 -34.58 -10.34 -10.92
CA ARG A 155 -34.65 -11.67 -11.53
C ARG A 155 -34.68 -12.82 -10.51
N GLY A 156 -34.67 -12.53 -9.19
CA GLY A 156 -34.65 -13.52 -8.12
C GLY A 156 -33.36 -14.36 -8.10
N GLU A 157 -32.25 -13.78 -8.56
CA GLU A 157 -30.93 -14.44 -8.59
C GLU A 157 -30.17 -14.32 -7.25
N ILE A 158 -30.70 -13.53 -6.32
CA ILE A 158 -30.19 -13.41 -4.95
C ILE A 158 -30.94 -14.40 -4.08
N THR A 159 -30.22 -15.29 -3.42
CA THR A 159 -30.81 -16.39 -2.65
C THR A 159 -30.40 -16.32 -1.18
N GLU A 160 -31.19 -16.96 -0.33
CA GLU A 160 -30.93 -17.12 1.10
C GLU A 160 -29.82 -18.10 1.44
N GLN A 161 -29.27 -18.81 0.45
CA GLN A 161 -28.18 -19.80 0.58
C GLN A 161 -28.34 -20.86 1.68
N GLY A 162 -29.60 -21.27 1.93
CA GLY A 162 -29.92 -22.28 2.95
C GLY A 162 -29.87 -21.75 4.39
N GLY A 163 -29.97 -20.44 4.60
CA GLY A 163 -30.14 -19.83 5.91
C GLY A 163 -31.42 -20.34 6.57
N GLY A 164 -31.32 -20.89 7.78
CA GLY A 164 -32.47 -21.40 8.53
C GLY A 164 -33.22 -20.33 9.34
N THR A 165 -32.83 -19.06 9.22
CA THR A 165 -33.44 -17.89 9.85
C THR A 165 -33.39 -16.69 8.93
N LEU A 166 -34.34 -15.73 9.12
CA LEU A 166 -34.35 -14.49 8.33
C LEU A 166 -33.08 -13.65 8.53
N ALA A 167 -32.47 -13.68 9.71
CA ALA A 167 -31.20 -13.01 9.95
C ALA A 167 -30.07 -13.62 9.09
N GLN A 168 -29.95 -14.96 9.04
CA GLN A 168 -29.01 -15.66 8.17
C GLN A 168 -29.30 -15.42 6.68
N ALA A 169 -30.56 -15.38 6.28
CA ALA A 169 -30.95 -15.02 4.92
C ALA A 169 -30.58 -13.57 4.58
N ALA A 170 -30.72 -12.64 5.53
CA ALA A 170 -30.26 -11.26 5.38
C ALA A 170 -28.73 -11.18 5.16
N ASP A 171 -27.97 -11.90 5.97
CA ASP A 171 -26.50 -11.96 5.86
C ASP A 171 -26.05 -12.58 4.52
N ALA A 172 -26.69 -13.70 4.13
CA ALA A 172 -26.46 -14.36 2.86
C ALA A 172 -26.77 -13.44 1.67
N GLY A 173 -27.88 -12.70 1.73
CA GLY A 173 -28.23 -11.71 0.72
C GLY A 173 -27.24 -10.57 0.65
N ALA A 174 -26.88 -10.00 1.79
CA ALA A 174 -25.88 -8.93 1.87
C ALA A 174 -24.51 -9.37 1.31
N ALA A 175 -24.09 -10.62 1.52
CA ALA A 175 -22.87 -11.18 0.94
C ALA A 175 -22.92 -11.26 -0.60
N GLN A 176 -24.10 -11.31 -1.21
CA GLN A 176 -24.30 -11.34 -2.66
C GLN A 176 -24.45 -9.96 -3.30
N SER A 177 -24.34 -8.88 -2.53
CA SER A 177 -24.50 -7.49 -3.05
C SER A 177 -23.43 -7.15 -4.11
N GLY A 178 -22.24 -7.81 -4.06
CA GLY A 178 -21.24 -7.82 -5.13
C GLY A 178 -21.17 -6.55 -5.97
N LEU A 179 -20.91 -5.39 -5.36
CA LEU A 179 -20.36 -4.28 -6.12
C LEU A 179 -18.96 -4.70 -6.51
N SER A 180 -18.74 -4.80 -7.80
CA SER A 180 -17.48 -5.27 -8.29
C SER A 180 -16.35 -4.32 -7.96
N ILE A 181 -16.59 -3.06 -7.61
CA ILE A 181 -15.45 -2.23 -7.18
C ILE A 181 -15.89 -0.84 -6.70
N ILE A 182 -15.97 -0.68 -5.41
CA ILE A 182 -15.54 0.58 -4.86
C ILE A 182 -14.02 0.50 -4.82
N GLY A 183 -13.35 1.17 -5.74
CA GLY A 183 -11.89 1.22 -5.77
C GLY A 183 -11.33 1.77 -4.45
N PRO A 184 -10.04 1.59 -4.20
CA PRO A 184 -9.39 2.16 -3.03
C PRO A 184 -9.59 3.68 -3.01
N PRO A 185 -9.52 4.32 -1.84
CA PRO A 185 -9.57 5.77 -1.73
C PRO A 185 -8.52 6.41 -2.64
N GLU A 186 -8.92 7.39 -3.45
CA GLU A 186 -7.96 8.15 -4.24
C GLU A 186 -7.07 8.97 -3.30
N ASN A 187 -5.76 8.80 -3.41
CA ASN A 187 -4.77 9.37 -2.47
C ASN A 187 -5.08 9.04 -0.99
N GLY A 188 -5.69 7.87 -0.75
CA GLY A 188 -5.95 7.41 0.61
C GLY A 188 -4.65 7.14 1.36
N SER A 189 -4.65 7.48 2.65
CA SER A 189 -3.59 7.05 3.57
C SER A 189 -3.55 5.51 3.65
N PRO A 190 -2.47 4.92 4.15
CA PRO A 190 -2.41 3.49 4.44
C PRO A 190 -3.56 3.01 5.34
N GLY A 191 -3.97 3.82 6.33
CA GLY A 191 -5.13 3.54 7.17
C GLY A 191 -6.45 3.52 6.39
N ASP A 192 -6.64 4.45 5.43
CA ASP A 192 -7.81 4.46 4.56
C ASP A 192 -7.85 3.23 3.65
N ASN A 193 -6.70 2.82 3.10
CA ASN A 193 -6.58 1.61 2.28
C ASN A 193 -6.88 0.35 3.08
N LYS A 194 -6.36 0.25 4.31
CA LYS A 194 -6.69 -0.83 5.26
C LYS A 194 -8.19 -0.89 5.54
N ALA A 195 -8.81 0.25 5.87
CA ALA A 195 -10.25 0.33 6.13
C ALA A 195 -11.07 -0.09 4.89
N TRP A 196 -10.67 0.38 3.71
CA TRP A 196 -11.29 -0.05 2.46
C TRP A 196 -11.19 -1.56 2.27
N TRP A 197 -9.99 -2.14 2.38
CA TRP A 197 -9.78 -3.57 2.18
C TRP A 197 -10.55 -4.40 3.20
N ALA A 198 -10.58 -3.97 4.47
CA ALA A 198 -11.35 -4.62 5.52
C ALA A 198 -12.86 -4.58 5.29
N SER A 199 -13.36 -3.55 4.59
CA SER A 199 -14.78 -3.40 4.27
C SER A 199 -15.27 -4.36 3.17
N LEU A 200 -14.35 -4.97 2.41
CA LEU A 200 -14.68 -5.89 1.32
C LEU A 200 -15.00 -7.29 1.86
N SER A 201 -15.96 -7.95 1.24
CA SER A 201 -16.21 -9.39 1.49
C SER A 201 -15.04 -10.22 0.93
N ASP A 202 -14.86 -11.43 1.45
CA ASP A 202 -13.82 -12.36 0.95
C ASP A 202 -14.01 -12.65 -0.55
N THR A 203 -15.24 -12.76 -1.01
CA THR A 203 -15.55 -12.93 -2.45
C THR A 203 -15.10 -11.73 -3.27
N ALA A 204 -15.32 -10.50 -2.78
CA ALA A 204 -14.88 -9.28 -3.46
C ALA A 204 -13.34 -9.17 -3.47
N LYS A 205 -12.67 -9.53 -2.38
CA LYS A 205 -11.20 -9.59 -2.31
C LYS A 205 -10.64 -10.58 -3.35
N VAL A 206 -11.17 -11.80 -3.40
CA VAL A 206 -10.76 -12.80 -4.39
C VAL A 206 -10.99 -12.31 -5.82
N ALA A 207 -12.16 -11.70 -6.10
CA ALA A 207 -12.46 -11.15 -7.42
C ALA A 207 -11.48 -10.03 -7.83
N LEU A 208 -11.09 -9.15 -6.90
CA LEU A 208 -10.09 -8.10 -7.13
C LEU A 208 -8.69 -8.69 -7.40
N LEU A 209 -8.25 -9.64 -6.57
CA LEU A 209 -6.94 -10.29 -6.74
C LEU A 209 -6.83 -11.03 -8.08
N GLN A 210 -7.93 -11.60 -8.58
CA GLN A 210 -7.96 -12.31 -9.86
C GLN A 210 -8.17 -11.38 -11.07
N GLY A 211 -9.10 -10.43 -10.95
CA GLY A 211 -9.53 -9.58 -12.06
C GLY A 211 -8.67 -8.33 -12.25
N ASN A 212 -8.27 -7.69 -11.16
CA ASN A 212 -7.52 -6.45 -11.17
C ASN A 212 -6.42 -6.41 -10.10
N PRO A 213 -5.46 -7.36 -10.12
CA PRO A 213 -4.40 -7.43 -9.10
C PRO A 213 -3.53 -6.18 -9.02
N GLY A 214 -3.31 -5.47 -10.13
CA GLY A 214 -2.54 -4.23 -10.13
C GLY A 214 -3.13 -3.10 -9.29
N LEU A 215 -4.43 -3.16 -9.00
CA LEU A 215 -5.10 -2.19 -8.13
C LEU A 215 -4.73 -2.38 -6.65
N VAL A 216 -4.42 -3.61 -6.23
CA VAL A 216 -4.22 -4.00 -4.83
C VAL A 216 -2.74 -4.10 -4.46
N GLY A 217 -1.93 -4.64 -5.37
CA GLY A 217 -0.57 -5.07 -5.09
C GLY A 217 0.38 -3.97 -4.64
N ASN A 218 0.15 -2.72 -5.09
CA ASN A 218 1.02 -1.56 -4.77
C ASN A 218 0.42 -0.62 -3.71
N LEU A 219 -0.71 -1.00 -3.08
CA LEU A 219 -1.34 -0.15 -2.06
C LEU A 219 -0.74 -0.43 -0.67
N ASP A 220 -0.15 0.60 -0.06
CA ASP A 220 0.26 0.55 1.34
C ASP A 220 -0.97 0.49 2.25
N GLY A 221 -0.88 -0.27 3.35
CA GLY A 221 -2.00 -0.54 4.26
C GLY A 221 -2.83 -1.79 3.89
N ILE A 222 -2.50 -2.48 2.78
CA ILE A 222 -3.05 -3.81 2.47
C ILE A 222 -2.14 -4.88 3.07
N PRO A 223 -2.69 -5.95 3.69
CA PRO A 223 -1.88 -7.03 4.26
C PRO A 223 -0.87 -7.63 3.27
N ALA A 224 0.32 -7.95 3.76
CA ALA A 224 1.42 -8.47 2.95
C ALA A 224 1.04 -9.70 2.11
N ALA A 225 0.23 -10.61 2.67
CA ALA A 225 -0.23 -11.79 1.96
C ALA A 225 -1.14 -11.46 0.77
N ASP A 226 -2.00 -10.45 0.89
CA ASP A 226 -2.90 -10.04 -0.18
C ASP A 226 -2.14 -9.27 -1.28
N ARG A 227 -1.19 -8.40 -0.88
CA ARG A 227 -0.26 -7.73 -1.82
C ARG A 227 0.56 -8.75 -2.59
N ASP A 228 1.13 -9.74 -1.91
CA ASP A 228 1.90 -10.83 -2.53
C ASP A 228 1.07 -11.62 -3.54
N ALA A 229 -0.15 -12.03 -3.17
CA ALA A 229 -1.05 -12.74 -4.07
C ALA A 229 -1.35 -11.93 -5.35
N ALA A 230 -1.62 -10.62 -5.21
CA ALA A 230 -1.85 -9.71 -6.31
C ALA A 230 -0.60 -9.56 -7.20
N ASN A 231 0.54 -9.26 -6.59
CA ASN A 231 1.77 -8.96 -7.31
C ASN A 231 2.38 -10.20 -7.98
N ARG A 232 2.21 -11.41 -7.44
CA ARG A 232 2.58 -12.66 -8.14
C ARG A 232 1.80 -12.84 -9.45
N ALA A 233 0.53 -12.47 -9.47
CA ALA A 233 -0.25 -12.50 -10.70
C ALA A 233 0.22 -11.45 -11.73
N VAL A 234 0.61 -10.26 -11.26
CA VAL A 234 1.23 -9.23 -12.10
C VAL A 234 2.59 -9.69 -12.61
N LEU A 235 3.46 -10.24 -11.75
CA LEU A 235 4.79 -10.73 -12.07
C LEU A 235 4.74 -11.76 -13.21
N ALA A 236 3.85 -12.75 -13.12
CA ALA A 236 3.70 -13.78 -14.16
C ALA A 236 3.31 -13.18 -15.52
N ARG A 237 2.45 -12.16 -15.55
CA ARG A 237 2.06 -11.43 -16.77
C ARG A 237 3.23 -10.63 -17.32
N GLU A 238 3.98 -9.93 -16.46
CA GLU A 238 5.12 -9.10 -16.87
C GLU A 238 6.30 -9.94 -17.39
N ILE A 239 6.59 -11.09 -16.79
CA ILE A 239 7.58 -12.06 -17.32
C ILE A 239 7.20 -12.50 -18.74
N ALA A 240 5.93 -12.81 -18.97
CA ALA A 240 5.47 -13.20 -20.31
C ALA A 240 5.54 -12.02 -21.32
N ARG A 241 5.26 -10.80 -20.87
CA ARG A 241 5.22 -9.59 -21.72
C ARG A 241 6.61 -9.06 -22.08
N LEU A 242 7.57 -9.09 -21.14
CA LEU A 242 8.88 -8.44 -21.26
C LEU A 242 9.97 -9.35 -21.83
N GLN A 243 9.63 -10.30 -22.67
CA GLN A 243 10.61 -11.18 -23.31
C GLN A 243 11.61 -10.35 -24.15
N GLY A 244 12.89 -10.48 -23.81
CA GLY A 244 13.98 -9.70 -24.44
C GLY A 244 14.24 -8.32 -23.85
N ASP A 245 13.45 -7.84 -22.89
CA ASP A 245 13.70 -6.62 -22.13
C ASP A 245 14.74 -6.90 -21.02
N PRO A 246 15.71 -6.00 -20.74
CA PRO A 246 16.66 -6.16 -19.62
C PRO A 246 16.02 -6.41 -18.26
N LYS A 247 14.84 -5.84 -17.99
CA LYS A 247 14.07 -6.02 -16.74
C LYS A 247 13.64 -7.46 -16.50
N LEU A 248 13.55 -8.30 -17.55
CA LEU A 248 13.20 -9.70 -17.41
C LEU A 248 14.14 -10.43 -16.42
N LYS A 249 15.44 -10.10 -16.44
CA LYS A 249 16.42 -10.69 -15.52
C LYS A 249 16.05 -10.43 -14.05
N GLY A 250 15.59 -9.23 -13.74
CA GLY A 250 15.16 -8.87 -12.39
C GLY A 250 13.84 -9.56 -12.01
N LEU A 251 12.87 -9.61 -12.93
CA LEU A 251 11.60 -10.32 -12.70
C LEU A 251 11.84 -11.82 -12.42
N GLU A 252 12.73 -12.45 -13.16
CA GLU A 252 13.13 -13.84 -12.92
C GLU A 252 13.91 -14.02 -11.60
N ALA A 253 14.70 -13.02 -11.17
CA ALA A 253 15.35 -13.03 -9.87
C ALA A 253 14.33 -12.96 -8.73
N ILE A 254 13.30 -12.11 -8.86
CA ILE A 254 12.18 -12.03 -7.92
C ILE A 254 11.44 -13.37 -7.91
N GLU A 255 11.08 -13.93 -9.07
CA GLU A 255 10.37 -15.22 -9.16
C GLU A 255 11.14 -16.34 -8.45
N ARG A 256 12.46 -16.45 -8.71
CA ARG A 256 13.33 -17.42 -8.02
C ARG A 256 13.35 -17.22 -6.52
N ARG A 257 13.41 -15.95 -6.05
CA ARG A 257 13.40 -15.65 -4.60
C ARG A 257 12.06 -16.02 -3.96
N LEU A 258 10.95 -15.73 -4.63
CA LEU A 258 9.60 -16.07 -4.18
C LEU A 258 9.32 -17.58 -4.14
N ALA A 259 10.11 -18.38 -4.86
CA ALA A 259 10.03 -19.85 -4.83
C ALA A 259 10.78 -20.48 -3.64
N GLN A 260 11.61 -19.70 -2.91
CA GLN A 260 12.30 -20.16 -1.71
C GLN A 260 11.38 -20.16 -0.49
N SER A 261 11.48 -21.16 0.36
CA SER A 261 10.61 -21.36 1.51
C SER A 261 11.17 -20.77 2.82
N GLU A 262 12.48 -20.55 2.93
CA GLU A 262 13.14 -20.10 4.16
C GLU A 262 14.17 -18.99 3.90
N PRO A 263 13.85 -17.77 4.36
CA PRO A 263 12.51 -17.35 4.77
C PRO A 263 11.55 -17.26 3.58
N GLN A 264 10.27 -17.51 3.81
CA GLN A 264 9.24 -17.24 2.81
C GLN A 264 9.31 -15.79 2.38
N ALA A 265 9.24 -15.52 1.07
CA ALA A 265 9.25 -14.17 0.54
C ALA A 265 7.87 -13.71 0.08
N PHE A 266 7.65 -12.38 0.17
CA PHE A 266 6.42 -11.69 -0.20
C PHE A 266 6.73 -10.56 -1.18
N LEU A 267 6.01 -10.48 -2.28
CA LEU A 267 6.12 -9.41 -3.27
C LEU A 267 5.13 -8.28 -2.91
N LEU A 268 5.62 -7.25 -2.25
CA LEU A 268 4.81 -6.15 -1.71
C LEU A 268 4.60 -5.00 -2.70
N GLY A 269 5.32 -4.98 -3.80
CA GLY A 269 5.16 -3.97 -4.84
C GLY A 269 5.86 -4.39 -6.12
N LEU A 270 5.29 -4.04 -7.27
CA LEU A 270 5.88 -4.24 -8.59
C LEU A 270 5.35 -3.20 -9.57
N ASP A 271 6.28 -2.49 -10.21
CA ASP A 271 6.02 -1.59 -11.33
C ASP A 271 7.13 -1.75 -12.36
N THR A 272 6.78 -2.08 -13.60
CA THR A 272 7.75 -2.29 -14.68
C THR A 272 7.92 -1.06 -15.58
N SER A 273 7.31 0.08 -15.24
CA SER A 273 7.51 1.36 -15.94
C SER A 273 8.90 1.94 -15.65
N GLY A 274 9.42 2.79 -16.54
CA GLY A 274 10.75 3.37 -16.38
C GLY A 274 11.84 2.32 -16.16
N ASP A 275 12.72 2.55 -15.18
CA ASP A 275 13.78 1.61 -14.77
C ASP A 275 13.24 0.42 -13.96
N GLY A 276 11.96 0.50 -13.58
CA GLY A 276 11.23 -0.49 -12.83
C GLY A 276 11.46 -0.40 -11.32
N LYS A 277 10.42 -0.73 -10.56
CA LYS A 277 10.41 -0.72 -9.09
C LYS A 277 9.91 -2.06 -8.58
N ALA A 278 10.45 -2.51 -7.46
CA ALA A 278 9.91 -3.68 -6.77
C ALA A 278 10.19 -3.61 -5.26
N ILE A 279 9.27 -4.15 -4.48
CA ILE A 279 9.37 -4.24 -3.03
C ILE A 279 9.20 -5.71 -2.66
N VAL A 280 10.25 -6.32 -2.12
CA VAL A 280 10.27 -7.76 -1.80
C VAL A 280 10.70 -7.96 -0.36
N SER A 281 9.90 -8.64 0.42
CA SER A 281 10.20 -8.98 1.82
C SER A 281 10.67 -10.43 1.96
N ALA A 282 11.76 -10.63 2.65
CA ALA A 282 12.20 -11.92 3.20
C ALA A 282 11.62 -12.07 4.61
N GLY A 283 10.56 -12.85 4.78
CA GLY A 283 9.73 -12.92 5.97
C GLY A 283 8.45 -12.09 5.85
N ASN A 284 7.44 -12.39 6.68
CA ASN A 284 6.17 -11.66 6.68
C ASN A 284 6.26 -10.44 7.61
N PRO A 285 6.22 -9.19 7.08
CA PRO A 285 6.32 -7.99 7.90
C PRO A 285 5.09 -7.76 8.79
N ASP A 286 3.91 -8.30 8.42
CA ASP A 286 2.70 -8.14 9.22
C ASP A 286 2.76 -8.87 10.57
N THR A 287 3.69 -9.84 10.74
CA THR A 287 3.77 -10.69 11.93
C THR A 287 5.18 -10.78 12.54
N ALA A 288 6.18 -10.21 11.86
CA ALA A 288 7.56 -10.24 12.35
C ALA A 288 7.75 -9.26 13.52
N ALA A 289 8.41 -9.71 14.58
CA ALA A 289 8.75 -8.86 15.72
C ALA A 289 9.79 -7.76 15.36
N ASN A 290 10.67 -8.07 14.39
CA ASN A 290 11.66 -7.13 13.87
C ASN A 290 11.50 -7.00 12.35
N VAL A 291 11.31 -5.78 11.87
CA VAL A 291 11.12 -5.48 10.45
C VAL A 291 12.20 -4.50 10.01
N ALA A 292 12.96 -4.84 8.97
CA ALA A 292 13.94 -3.94 8.39
C ALA A 292 13.55 -3.59 6.95
N THR A 293 13.64 -2.30 6.59
CA THR A 293 13.45 -1.81 5.22
C THR A 293 14.80 -1.34 4.69
N TYR A 294 15.32 -2.03 3.69
CA TYR A 294 16.57 -1.72 3.00
C TYR A 294 16.29 -0.91 1.74
N VAL A 295 16.84 0.30 1.69
CA VAL A 295 16.74 1.25 0.57
C VAL A 295 18.08 1.25 -0.20
N PRO A 296 18.15 0.67 -1.39
CA PRO A 296 19.38 0.63 -2.20
C PRO A 296 19.70 1.99 -2.82
N GLY A 297 20.95 2.19 -3.25
CA GLY A 297 21.46 3.46 -3.76
C GLY A 297 21.57 3.54 -5.28
N THR A 298 22.56 4.34 -5.74
CA THR A 298 22.85 4.63 -7.15
C THR A 298 22.99 3.36 -7.99
N GLY A 299 22.42 3.38 -9.20
CA GLY A 299 22.47 2.27 -10.15
C GLY A 299 21.49 1.14 -9.85
N SER A 300 20.66 1.28 -8.81
CA SER A 300 19.62 0.29 -8.49
C SER A 300 18.44 0.42 -9.44
N GLU A 301 18.13 -0.65 -10.11
CA GLU A 301 17.05 -0.78 -11.08
C GLU A 301 16.48 -2.20 -11.05
N LEU A 302 15.27 -2.39 -11.55
CA LEU A 302 14.62 -3.70 -11.54
C LEU A 302 15.50 -4.79 -12.18
N ALA A 303 16.21 -4.47 -13.25
CA ALA A 303 17.10 -5.43 -13.95
C ALA A 303 18.24 -5.98 -13.06
N LYS A 304 18.62 -5.24 -12.02
CA LYS A 304 19.75 -5.56 -11.11
C LYS A 304 19.33 -6.00 -9.70
N ILE A 305 18.04 -5.99 -9.39
CA ILE A 305 17.51 -6.22 -8.04
C ILE A 305 18.02 -7.51 -7.34
N GLY A 306 18.47 -8.50 -8.09
CA GLY A 306 18.95 -9.76 -7.53
C GLY A 306 20.10 -9.59 -6.53
N GLY A 307 20.95 -8.56 -6.68
CA GLY A 307 22.00 -8.23 -5.73
C GLY A 307 21.42 -7.72 -4.40
N ASP A 308 20.43 -6.85 -4.49
CA ASP A 308 19.77 -6.27 -3.31
C ASP A 308 18.92 -7.29 -2.55
N LEU A 309 18.27 -8.22 -3.25
CA LEU A 309 17.60 -9.37 -2.63
C LEU A 309 18.56 -10.22 -1.80
N ASN A 310 19.77 -10.49 -2.34
CA ASN A 310 20.78 -11.24 -1.61
C ASN A 310 21.29 -10.49 -0.36
N ARG A 311 21.42 -9.16 -0.43
CA ARG A 311 21.77 -8.33 0.74
C ARG A 311 20.69 -8.43 1.83
N SER A 312 19.43 -8.37 1.45
CA SER A 312 18.30 -8.54 2.38
C SER A 312 18.27 -9.92 3.02
N ASP A 313 18.58 -10.98 2.27
CA ASP A 313 18.69 -12.34 2.82
C ASP A 313 19.85 -12.46 3.85
N LYS A 314 20.99 -11.83 3.57
CA LYS A 314 22.13 -11.78 4.51
C LYS A 314 21.78 -11.01 5.78
N MET A 315 21.09 -9.88 5.67
CA MET A 315 20.61 -9.12 6.84
C MET A 315 19.58 -9.89 7.66
N TRP A 316 18.67 -10.60 7.00
CA TRP A 316 17.72 -11.49 7.66
C TRP A 316 18.43 -12.58 8.48
N ALA A 317 19.44 -13.24 7.89
CA ALA A 317 20.22 -14.27 8.57
C ALA A 317 21.04 -13.69 9.73
N ALA A 318 21.64 -12.50 9.57
CA ALA A 318 22.39 -11.80 10.60
C ALA A 318 21.49 -11.41 11.79
N ALA A 319 20.30 -10.86 11.55
CA ALA A 319 19.34 -10.52 12.60
C ALA A 319 18.82 -11.76 13.34
N THR A 320 18.51 -12.82 12.62
CA THR A 320 18.10 -14.11 13.20
C THR A 320 19.21 -14.70 14.08
N THR A 321 20.44 -14.68 13.59
CA THR A 321 21.64 -15.14 14.36
C THR A 321 21.90 -14.25 15.57
N SER A 322 21.60 -12.95 15.47
CA SER A 322 21.67 -12.00 16.57
C SER A 322 20.55 -12.18 17.61
N GLY A 323 19.62 -13.12 17.40
CA GLY A 323 18.57 -13.51 18.34
C GLY A 323 17.29 -12.70 18.21
N SER A 324 16.97 -12.20 17.02
CA SER A 324 15.62 -11.75 16.69
C SER A 324 14.64 -12.93 16.81
N PRO A 325 13.48 -12.76 17.48
CA PRO A 325 12.51 -13.85 17.64
C PRO A 325 11.79 -14.19 16.32
N SER A 326 11.57 -13.20 15.48
CA SER A 326 11.07 -13.33 14.09
C SER A 326 11.45 -12.09 13.29
N THR A 327 11.90 -12.28 12.07
CA THR A 327 12.48 -11.21 11.24
C THR A 327 11.81 -11.12 9.89
N ALA A 328 11.56 -9.89 9.43
CA ALA A 328 11.30 -9.58 8.03
C ALA A 328 12.33 -8.55 7.54
N VAL A 329 12.95 -8.78 6.39
CA VAL A 329 13.84 -7.80 5.76
C VAL A 329 13.34 -7.51 4.35
N ILE A 330 13.06 -6.25 4.08
CA ILE A 330 12.40 -5.77 2.88
C ILE A 330 13.43 -5.08 1.98
N THR A 331 13.63 -5.57 0.77
CA THR A 331 14.28 -4.81 -0.30
C THR A 331 13.27 -3.80 -0.82
N TRP A 332 13.48 -2.50 -0.58
CA TRP A 332 12.58 -1.45 -1.01
C TRP A 332 13.18 -0.64 -2.17
N LEU A 333 12.97 -1.09 -3.39
CA LEU A 333 13.23 -0.32 -4.61
C LEU A 333 11.93 0.37 -5.05
N GLY A 334 11.48 1.34 -4.26
CA GLY A 334 10.23 2.06 -4.47
C GLY A 334 10.39 3.45 -5.10
N TYR A 335 11.61 3.82 -5.47
CA TYR A 335 11.92 5.11 -6.07
C TYR A 335 12.74 4.94 -7.36
N ASP A 336 12.85 6.02 -8.13
CA ASP A 336 13.68 6.09 -9.33
C ASP A 336 15.10 6.50 -8.89
N ALA A 337 16.00 5.52 -8.74
CA ALA A 337 17.35 5.77 -8.24
C ALA A 337 18.21 6.47 -9.31
N PRO A 338 19.22 7.30 -8.91
CA PRO A 338 20.15 7.85 -9.88
C PRO A 338 20.91 6.73 -10.60
N ASN A 339 20.98 6.80 -11.93
CA ASN A 339 21.62 5.76 -12.75
C ASN A 339 23.14 5.81 -12.71
N GLU A 340 23.71 7.02 -12.53
CA GLU A 340 25.16 7.27 -12.52
C GLU A 340 25.56 8.09 -11.29
N ILE A 341 26.85 8.02 -10.91
CA ILE A 341 27.42 8.77 -9.77
C ILE A 341 27.25 10.28 -9.97
N THR A 342 27.35 10.78 -11.20
CA THR A 342 27.15 12.20 -11.52
C THR A 342 25.75 12.67 -11.25
N ASP A 343 24.75 11.80 -11.41
CA ASP A 343 23.36 12.09 -11.10
C ASP A 343 23.08 12.07 -9.60
N ALA A 344 23.83 11.25 -8.86
CA ALA A 344 23.75 11.12 -7.41
C ALA A 344 24.16 12.38 -6.63
N ALA A 345 24.78 13.37 -7.30
CA ALA A 345 25.05 14.69 -6.71
C ALA A 345 23.79 15.57 -6.55
N SER A 346 22.60 15.11 -6.94
CA SER A 346 21.35 15.86 -6.87
C SER A 346 20.35 15.24 -5.89
N ALA A 347 19.77 16.03 -5.00
CA ALA A 347 18.72 15.60 -4.07
C ALA A 347 17.40 15.24 -4.74
N LYS A 348 17.19 15.55 -6.04
CA LYS A 348 15.91 15.37 -6.74
C LYS A 348 15.34 13.94 -6.68
N TYR A 349 16.21 12.92 -6.65
CA TYR A 349 15.78 11.52 -6.59
C TYR A 349 15.33 11.13 -5.18
N ALA A 350 15.99 11.68 -4.15
CA ALA A 350 15.58 11.54 -2.77
C ALA A 350 14.24 12.24 -2.52
N ASP A 351 14.08 13.46 -3.03
CA ASP A 351 12.81 14.19 -2.97
C ASP A 351 11.66 13.45 -3.68
N GLY A 352 11.98 12.76 -4.78
CA GLY A 352 11.03 11.92 -5.50
C GLY A 352 10.63 10.63 -4.77
N GLY A 353 11.48 10.13 -3.86
CA GLY A 353 11.30 8.86 -3.15
C GLY A 353 10.76 8.98 -1.72
N LYS A 354 11.04 10.11 -1.03
CA LYS A 354 10.77 10.28 0.41
C LYS A 354 9.33 10.03 0.83
N ALA A 355 8.36 10.57 0.10
CA ALA A 355 6.95 10.41 0.44
C ALA A 355 6.45 8.96 0.25
N ALA A 356 6.96 8.27 -0.77
CA ALA A 356 6.65 6.86 -1.00
C ALA A 356 7.26 5.97 0.10
N LEU A 357 8.47 6.28 0.58
CA LEU A 357 9.10 5.57 1.68
C LEU A 357 8.34 5.78 3.00
N ALA A 358 7.97 7.02 3.31
CA ALA A 358 7.18 7.34 4.51
C ALA A 358 5.82 6.61 4.49
N GLY A 359 5.05 6.72 3.40
CA GLY A 359 3.79 6.02 3.26
C GLY A 359 3.91 4.50 3.34
N PHE A 360 5.00 3.93 2.84
CA PHE A 360 5.29 2.50 2.98
C PHE A 360 5.53 2.11 4.45
N GLN A 361 6.31 2.90 5.21
CA GLN A 361 6.54 2.67 6.64
C GLN A 361 5.24 2.76 7.45
N ASP A 362 4.39 3.78 7.17
CA ASP A 362 3.06 3.88 7.76
C ASP A 362 2.21 2.64 7.45
N GLY A 363 2.27 2.16 6.22
CA GLY A 363 1.58 0.95 5.78
C GLY A 363 1.99 -0.29 6.55
N LEU A 364 3.27 -0.45 6.88
CA LEU A 364 3.79 -1.54 7.71
C LEU A 364 3.21 -1.48 9.14
N ARG A 365 3.14 -0.29 9.74
CA ARG A 365 2.52 -0.10 11.06
C ARG A 365 1.03 -0.43 11.03
N GLU A 366 0.32 -0.01 9.98
CA GLU A 366 -1.12 -0.24 9.84
C GLU A 366 -1.47 -1.73 9.68
N THR A 367 -0.66 -2.52 8.97
CA THR A 367 -0.96 -3.93 8.71
C THR A 367 -0.42 -4.88 9.76
N HIS A 368 0.49 -4.40 10.62
CA HIS A 368 1.11 -5.24 11.64
C HIS A 368 0.09 -5.81 12.62
N GLN A 369 0.29 -7.08 13.00
CA GLN A 369 -0.58 -7.85 13.88
C GLN A 369 0.14 -8.18 15.20
N GLY A 370 -0.52 -7.94 16.32
CA GLY A 370 0.03 -8.20 17.63
C GLY A 370 0.74 -7.01 18.27
N PRO A 371 1.75 -7.22 19.13
CA PRO A 371 2.56 -6.13 19.69
C PRO A 371 3.31 -5.37 18.58
N PRO A 372 3.54 -4.06 18.71
CA PRO A 372 4.27 -3.30 17.71
C PRO A 372 5.62 -3.94 17.38
N SER A 373 5.94 -4.01 16.08
CA SER A 373 7.24 -4.46 15.60
C SER A 373 8.32 -3.42 15.88
N HIS A 374 9.55 -3.87 16.09
CA HIS A 374 10.73 -3.00 16.06
C HIS A 374 11.15 -2.80 14.59
N ASN A 375 11.01 -1.57 14.08
CA ASN A 375 11.23 -1.25 12.68
C ASN A 375 12.54 -0.49 12.48
N THR A 376 13.40 -1.01 11.61
CA THR A 376 14.66 -0.40 11.20
C THR A 376 14.57 0.04 9.74
N VAL A 377 14.92 1.29 9.42
CA VAL A 377 15.06 1.74 8.03
C VAL A 377 16.53 1.94 7.71
N LEU A 378 17.05 1.18 6.75
CA LEU A 378 18.44 1.15 6.36
C LEU A 378 18.63 1.67 4.94
N GLY A 379 19.43 2.71 4.78
CA GLY A 379 19.88 3.20 3.49
C GLY A 379 21.30 2.75 3.18
N HIS A 380 21.60 2.48 1.90
CA HIS A 380 22.94 2.28 1.40
C HIS A 380 23.28 3.30 0.31
N SER A 381 24.45 3.90 0.40
CA SER A 381 24.88 4.89 -0.59
C SER A 381 23.84 6.01 -0.74
N TYR A 382 23.42 6.36 -1.94
CA TYR A 382 22.35 7.34 -2.18
C TYR A 382 21.00 6.98 -1.50
N GLY A 383 20.77 5.70 -1.18
CA GLY A 383 19.60 5.29 -0.41
C GLY A 383 19.53 5.91 0.99
N THR A 384 20.71 6.27 1.57
CA THR A 384 20.77 6.99 2.86
C THR A 384 20.19 8.40 2.73
N THR A 385 20.42 9.07 1.60
CA THR A 385 19.85 10.39 1.30
C THR A 385 18.32 10.31 1.20
N VAL A 386 17.78 9.24 0.59
CA VAL A 386 16.31 9.02 0.52
C VAL A 386 15.72 8.87 1.93
N VAL A 387 16.36 8.04 2.76
CA VAL A 387 15.93 7.78 4.14
C VAL A 387 16.03 9.06 4.98
N GLY A 388 17.14 9.79 4.88
CA GLY A 388 17.33 11.04 5.60
C GLY A 388 16.29 12.11 5.21
N HIS A 389 16.06 12.35 3.90
CA HIS A 389 15.03 13.28 3.43
C HIS A 389 13.62 12.89 3.89
N ALA A 390 13.31 11.59 3.98
CA ALA A 390 12.04 11.15 4.52
C ALA A 390 11.92 11.44 6.02
N ALA A 391 13.00 11.24 6.78
CA ALA A 391 13.03 11.52 8.21
C ALA A 391 13.02 13.02 8.55
N VAL A 392 13.62 13.89 7.71
CA VAL A 392 13.62 15.35 7.92
C VAL A 392 12.25 15.97 7.66
N ASP A 393 11.58 15.59 6.55
CA ASP A 393 10.42 16.34 6.06
C ASP A 393 9.09 16.00 6.76
N GLY A 394 8.94 14.83 7.32
CA GLY A 394 7.64 14.41 7.90
C GLY A 394 7.76 13.42 9.03
N GLY A 395 8.95 12.93 9.28
CA GLY A 395 9.19 11.80 10.17
C GLY A 395 8.99 10.44 9.48
N LEU A 396 9.55 9.41 10.08
CA LEU A 396 9.39 8.02 9.64
C LEU A 396 8.81 7.16 10.76
N ALA A 397 7.86 6.31 10.44
CA ALA A 397 7.29 5.30 11.34
C ALA A 397 8.29 4.15 11.58
N ALA A 398 9.46 4.47 12.14
CA ALA A 398 10.58 3.57 12.41
C ALA A 398 11.11 3.78 13.82
N ASP A 399 11.79 2.75 14.37
CA ASP A 399 12.44 2.81 15.67
C ASP A 399 13.95 3.10 15.53
N GLU A 400 14.58 2.68 14.41
CA GLU A 400 16.01 2.86 14.15
C GLU A 400 16.27 3.30 12.70
N LEU A 401 17.25 4.16 12.50
CA LEU A 401 17.85 4.47 11.20
C LEU A 401 19.25 3.92 11.10
N VAL A 402 19.60 3.38 9.92
CA VAL A 402 20.96 2.89 9.65
C VAL A 402 21.45 3.45 8.34
N PHE A 403 22.57 4.16 8.37
CA PHE A 403 23.20 4.77 7.22
C PHE A 403 24.53 4.05 6.89
N VAL A 404 24.55 3.37 5.73
CA VAL A 404 25.72 2.61 5.28
C VAL A 404 26.32 3.31 4.06
N ALA A 405 27.58 3.70 4.14
CA ALA A 405 28.32 4.34 3.04
C ALA A 405 27.60 5.59 2.49
N SER A 406 27.22 6.51 3.37
CA SER A 406 26.39 7.66 3.05
C SER A 406 27.16 8.77 2.33
N PRO A 407 26.63 9.37 1.26
CA PRO A 407 27.12 10.64 0.71
C PRO A 407 26.53 11.88 1.39
N GLY A 408 25.71 11.70 2.45
CA GLY A 408 24.93 12.70 3.16
C GLY A 408 23.45 12.31 3.24
N VAL A 409 22.79 12.79 4.28
CA VAL A 409 21.40 12.38 4.64
C VAL A 409 20.39 13.51 4.56
N GLY A 410 20.75 14.65 3.96
CA GLY A 410 19.85 15.81 3.86
C GLY A 410 19.71 16.62 5.16
N ALA A 411 20.48 16.26 6.20
CA ALA A 411 20.52 16.92 7.50
C ALA A 411 21.95 17.37 7.84
N HIS A 412 22.10 18.38 8.70
CA HIS A 412 23.39 18.87 9.20
C HIS A 412 23.76 18.22 10.53
N ASP A 413 22.77 17.85 11.31
CA ASP A 413 22.96 17.08 12.54
C ASP A 413 21.74 16.18 12.81
N VAL A 414 21.90 15.25 13.75
CA VAL A 414 20.90 14.23 14.05
C VAL A 414 19.58 14.81 14.57
N SER A 415 19.59 16.03 15.15
CA SER A 415 18.37 16.65 15.69
C SER A 415 17.38 17.12 14.62
N GLU A 416 17.79 17.14 13.36
CA GLU A 416 16.88 17.42 12.24
C GLU A 416 16.10 16.19 11.78
N LEU A 417 16.48 14.97 12.23
CA LEU A 417 15.80 13.73 11.90
C LEU A 417 14.65 13.46 12.87
N HIS A 418 13.55 12.91 12.37
CA HIS A 418 12.36 12.64 13.17
C HIS A 418 11.90 11.17 12.97
N LEU A 419 11.68 10.48 14.09
CA LEU A 419 11.12 9.14 14.12
C LEU A 419 9.85 9.13 14.98
N ASP A 420 8.81 8.45 14.49
CA ASP A 420 7.54 8.38 15.20
C ASP A 420 7.69 7.62 16.54
N GLY A 421 7.33 8.31 17.62
CA GLY A 421 7.38 7.73 18.97
C GLY A 421 8.75 7.82 19.66
N VAL A 422 9.78 8.37 19.01
CA VAL A 422 11.09 8.65 19.58
C VAL A 422 11.16 10.11 20.05
N ASN A 423 11.62 10.32 21.29
CA ASN A 423 11.84 11.68 21.79
C ASN A 423 13.01 12.34 21.07
N GLN A 424 12.86 13.63 20.71
CA GLN A 424 13.88 14.36 19.97
C GLN A 424 15.24 14.40 20.69
N ASP A 425 15.24 14.43 22.03
CA ASP A 425 16.47 14.42 22.83
C ASP A 425 17.20 13.07 22.81
N GLU A 426 16.53 11.98 22.40
CA GLU A 426 17.04 10.62 22.33
C GLU A 426 17.36 10.18 20.90
N ILE A 427 17.05 11.00 19.89
CA ILE A 427 17.15 10.63 18.46
C ILE A 427 18.55 10.11 18.07
N GLY A 428 19.62 10.65 18.67
CA GLY A 428 20.99 10.23 18.42
C GLY A 428 21.28 8.77 18.86
N GLU A 429 20.48 8.22 19.77
CA GLU A 429 20.60 6.81 20.18
C GLU A 429 19.98 5.84 19.17
N HIS A 430 19.09 6.37 18.30
CA HIS A 430 18.34 5.63 17.30
C HIS A 430 18.87 5.79 15.86
N VAL A 431 19.97 6.55 15.70
CA VAL A 431 20.60 6.79 14.39
C VAL A 431 21.99 6.18 14.38
N HIS A 432 22.19 5.23 13.47
CA HIS A 432 23.43 4.46 13.35
C HIS A 432 24.06 4.70 11.98
N ALA A 433 25.39 4.80 11.94
CA ALA A 433 26.13 5.00 10.70
C ALA A 433 27.41 4.18 10.63
N THR A 434 27.83 3.84 9.42
CA THR A 434 29.11 3.19 9.17
C THR A 434 29.64 3.51 7.78
N VAL A 435 30.97 3.65 7.69
CA VAL A 435 31.69 3.76 6.42
C VAL A 435 32.99 2.95 6.50
N ALA A 436 33.36 2.26 5.43
CA ALA A 436 34.62 1.53 5.33
C ALA A 436 35.75 2.50 5.01
N GLU A 437 36.97 2.24 5.55
CA GLU A 437 38.15 3.10 5.38
C GLU A 437 38.49 3.33 3.90
N HIS A 438 38.37 2.27 3.09
CA HIS A 438 38.76 2.29 1.67
C HIS A 438 37.57 2.53 0.73
N ASP A 439 36.39 2.89 1.27
CA ASP A 439 35.22 3.21 0.45
C ASP A 439 35.44 4.51 -0.32
N MET A 440 35.17 4.47 -1.64
CA MET A 440 35.27 5.66 -2.49
C MET A 440 34.30 6.78 -2.09
N ILE A 441 33.26 6.50 -1.32
CA ILE A 441 32.29 7.49 -0.84
C ILE A 441 32.97 8.55 0.05
N ASN A 442 34.03 8.18 0.75
CA ASN A 442 34.83 9.12 1.55
C ASN A 442 35.41 10.31 0.72
N LEU A 443 35.55 10.11 -0.60
CA LEU A 443 35.96 11.21 -1.50
C LEU A 443 34.84 12.19 -1.80
N ALA A 444 33.57 11.75 -1.71
CA ALA A 444 32.42 12.61 -1.88
C ALA A 444 32.13 13.46 -0.64
N ASN A 445 32.56 12.97 0.54
CA ASN A 445 32.35 13.61 1.84
C ASN A 445 33.49 14.62 2.20
N VAL A 446 34.47 14.84 1.31
CA VAL A 446 35.52 15.82 1.56
C VAL A 446 34.93 17.22 1.52
N GLU A 447 34.88 17.89 2.68
CA GLU A 447 34.56 19.31 2.78
C GLU A 447 35.58 20.13 1.96
N ILE A 448 35.10 20.70 0.84
CA ILE A 448 35.86 21.77 0.18
C ILE A 448 35.51 23.05 0.95
N ALA A 449 36.47 23.62 1.64
CA ALA A 449 36.32 24.78 2.51
C ALA A 449 35.39 25.86 1.94
N GLY A 450 34.21 26.02 2.54
CA GLY A 450 33.22 27.02 2.19
C GLY A 450 32.07 26.53 1.28
N TYR A 451 31.95 25.25 1.01
CA TYR A 451 30.80 24.66 0.31
C TYR A 451 30.04 23.74 1.27
N ASP A 452 28.77 24.04 1.49
CA ASP A 452 27.84 23.13 2.15
C ASP A 452 27.70 21.85 1.31
N PRO A 453 27.80 20.63 1.88
CA PRO A 453 27.55 19.40 1.15
C PRO A 453 26.14 19.39 0.56
N ILE A 454 26.00 19.19 -0.73
CA ILE A 454 24.73 19.22 -1.46
C ILE A 454 23.70 18.22 -0.88
N LEU A 455 24.18 17.13 -0.27
CA LEU A 455 23.38 16.04 0.27
C LEU A 455 23.36 16.03 1.81
N GLY A 456 23.81 17.09 2.48
CA GLY A 456 23.92 17.15 3.94
C GLY A 456 25.21 16.56 4.49
N GLN A 457 25.37 16.54 5.81
CA GLN A 457 26.57 16.10 6.50
C GLN A 457 26.73 14.55 6.45
N ASP A 458 27.97 14.09 6.52
CA ASP A 458 28.30 12.68 6.69
C ASP A 458 27.82 12.19 8.07
N PRO A 459 26.90 11.20 8.13
CA PRO A 459 26.38 10.73 9.41
C PRO A 459 27.40 9.94 10.24
N THR A 460 28.59 9.66 9.71
CA THR A 460 29.72 9.06 10.46
C THR A 460 30.58 10.09 11.16
N ASP A 461 30.40 11.39 10.90
CA ASP A 461 31.10 12.46 11.61
C ASP A 461 30.63 12.52 13.07
N THR A 462 31.58 12.75 13.99
CA THR A 462 31.28 12.87 15.42
C THR A 462 30.33 14.02 15.74
N ASP A 463 30.36 15.07 14.95
CA ASP A 463 29.55 16.28 15.14
C ASP A 463 28.10 16.09 14.61
N PHE A 464 27.86 15.05 13.82
CA PHE A 464 26.50 14.69 13.40
C PHE A 464 25.63 14.20 14.57
N GLY A 465 26.21 13.50 15.54
CA GLY A 465 25.57 13.12 16.80
C GLY A 465 24.86 11.76 16.81
N GLY A 466 25.05 10.94 15.78
CA GLY A 466 24.57 9.53 15.72
C GLY A 466 25.57 8.53 16.32
N GLN A 467 25.21 7.25 16.31
CA GLN A 467 26.04 6.13 16.77
C GLN A 467 26.82 5.53 15.60
N VAL A 468 28.16 5.63 15.64
CA VAL A 468 29.01 5.03 14.60
C VAL A 468 29.39 3.61 15.00
N PHE A 469 29.17 2.64 14.10
CA PHE A 469 29.53 1.24 14.32
C PHE A 469 30.58 0.74 13.35
N THR A 470 31.30 -0.31 13.74
CA THR A 470 32.46 -0.82 13.04
C THR A 470 32.11 -1.55 11.73
N SER A 471 32.83 -1.24 10.66
CA SER A 471 32.94 -1.99 9.41
C SER A 471 34.36 -2.52 9.21
N ALA A 472 34.56 -3.51 8.33
CA ALA A 472 35.85 -3.84 7.81
C ALA A 472 36.39 -2.67 6.95
N PRO A 473 37.73 -2.52 6.82
CA PRO A 473 38.31 -1.44 6.02
C PRO A 473 37.87 -1.44 4.56
N GLY A 474 37.47 -2.60 4.03
CA GLY A 474 37.22 -2.82 2.61
C GLY A 474 38.48 -3.09 1.79
N THR A 475 38.29 -3.42 0.51
CA THR A 475 39.38 -3.67 -0.42
C THR A 475 40.14 -2.36 -0.69
N ASP A 476 41.45 -2.36 -0.45
CA ASP A 476 42.34 -1.25 -0.79
C ASP A 476 42.50 -1.17 -2.32
N GLY A 477 42.29 -0.01 -2.87
CA GLY A 477 42.33 0.27 -4.30
C GLY A 477 43.32 1.36 -4.69
N TRP A 478 43.21 1.87 -5.92
CA TRP A 478 44.08 2.93 -6.40
C TRP A 478 43.90 4.22 -5.58
N GLY A 479 44.97 4.71 -5.00
CA GLY A 479 44.94 5.91 -4.14
C GLY A 479 44.36 5.66 -2.75
N GLY A 480 44.16 4.39 -2.34
CA GLY A 480 43.63 4.03 -1.04
C GLY A 480 42.11 3.85 -1.02
N TYR A 481 41.43 3.94 -2.18
CA TYR A 481 39.97 3.84 -2.28
C TYR A 481 39.54 2.90 -3.41
N SER A 482 38.42 2.20 -3.24
CA SER A 482 37.86 1.29 -4.25
C SER A 482 36.33 1.33 -4.32
N THR A 483 35.80 0.95 -5.49
CA THR A 483 34.35 0.72 -5.68
C THR A 483 33.90 -0.59 -5.05
N GLU A 484 34.83 -1.54 -4.90
CA GLU A 484 34.58 -2.84 -4.26
C GLU A 484 34.23 -2.63 -2.78
N ALA A 485 35.04 -1.83 -2.05
CA ALA A 485 34.81 -1.49 -0.65
C ALA A 485 33.40 -0.94 -0.41
N HIS A 486 32.84 -0.19 -1.39
CA HIS A 486 31.48 0.37 -1.34
C HIS A 486 30.37 -0.70 -1.31
N SER A 487 30.69 -1.95 -1.59
CA SER A 487 29.72 -3.06 -1.64
C SER A 487 30.01 -4.19 -0.64
N GLU A 488 31.13 -4.15 0.08
CA GLU A 488 31.62 -5.24 0.94
C GLU A 488 30.99 -5.28 2.34
N TYR A 489 30.10 -4.34 2.69
CA TYR A 489 29.42 -4.27 4.01
C TYR A 489 28.62 -5.52 4.35
N TRP A 490 28.16 -6.25 3.34
CA TRP A 490 27.36 -7.48 3.48
C TRP A 490 28.17 -8.77 3.34
N GLU A 491 29.51 -8.70 3.30
CA GLU A 491 30.34 -9.91 3.30
C GLU A 491 30.24 -10.63 4.65
N ASP A 492 30.22 -11.97 4.64
CA ASP A 492 29.89 -12.81 5.79
C ASP A 492 30.78 -12.56 7.02
N ASN A 493 32.04 -12.13 6.81
CA ASN A 493 32.97 -11.81 7.89
C ASN A 493 33.10 -10.31 8.18
N ASN A 494 32.30 -9.46 7.53
CA ASN A 494 32.36 -8.04 7.78
C ASN A 494 31.63 -7.69 9.08
N PRO A 495 32.27 -6.97 10.03
CA PRO A 495 31.62 -6.54 11.28
C PRO A 495 30.32 -5.73 11.03
N SER A 496 30.24 -5.00 9.91
CA SER A 496 29.03 -4.21 9.58
C SER A 496 27.79 -5.07 9.43
N LEU A 497 27.87 -6.23 8.74
CA LEU A 497 26.74 -7.13 8.59
C LEU A 497 26.25 -7.65 9.96
N ARG A 498 27.17 -8.00 10.86
CA ARG A 498 26.84 -8.42 12.22
C ARG A 498 26.17 -7.28 12.99
N ASN A 499 26.70 -6.07 12.92
CA ASN A 499 26.17 -4.90 13.61
C ASN A 499 24.77 -4.51 13.07
N ILE A 500 24.57 -4.52 11.76
CA ILE A 500 23.27 -4.35 11.14
C ILE A 500 22.28 -5.40 11.67
N GLY A 501 22.70 -6.68 11.76
CA GLY A 501 21.86 -7.73 12.34
C GLY A 501 21.52 -7.51 13.81
N LEU A 502 22.41 -6.93 14.61
CA LEU A 502 22.16 -6.56 16.00
C LEU A 502 21.12 -5.43 16.09
N ILE A 503 21.30 -4.35 15.31
CA ILE A 503 20.36 -3.21 15.29
C ILE A 503 18.97 -3.69 14.87
N ILE A 504 18.84 -4.47 13.79
CA ILE A 504 17.56 -5.05 13.36
C ILE A 504 16.93 -5.90 14.50
N ALA A 505 17.74 -6.59 15.27
CA ALA A 505 17.26 -7.39 16.43
C ALA A 505 16.96 -6.56 17.69
N GLY A 506 17.02 -5.23 17.62
CA GLY A 506 16.81 -4.32 18.75
C GLY A 506 17.93 -4.42 19.81
N LYS A 507 19.19 -4.62 19.37
CA LYS A 507 20.35 -4.79 20.26
C LYS A 507 21.45 -3.78 19.91
N PRO A 508 22.25 -3.36 20.90
CA PRO A 508 23.34 -2.43 20.66
C PRO A 508 24.34 -2.96 19.64
N ALA A 509 24.75 -2.14 18.68
CA ALA A 509 25.91 -2.36 17.81
C ALA A 509 27.24 -2.11 18.54
N SER A 510 28.38 -2.53 17.94
CA SER A 510 29.71 -2.42 18.53
C SER A 510 30.74 -1.86 17.55
#